data_dfc95509ef7bc744655a1300903fc4c1
#
_entry.id   dfc95509ef7bc744655a1300903fc4c1
#
_cell.length_a   1.000
_cell.length_b   1.000
_cell.length_c   1.000
_cell.angle_alpha   90.00
_cell.angle_beta   90.00
_cell.angle_gamma   90.00
#
_symmetry.space_group_name_H-M   'P 1'
#
loop_
_entity.id
_entity.type
_entity.pdbx_description
1 polymer ?
#
loop_
_entity_poly.entity_id
_entity_poly.type
_entity_poly.pdbx_seq_one_letter_code
_entity_poly.pdbx_strand_id
1 'polypeptide(L)'
;MKHYDVIIIGSGINSLSSAALLAKAGKSVLVLEARKSIGGMASTIDFFPENKCNIITDSIKWINPKLLQELHIGSEDLQIFKPQITHIALGEDNEHIYFHQDPRKTANSIKNLSVKDAERWEDFTLYIKKLTEFLERLYQNTPPKLPNIGVSETFSM
;
A
#
# COMPACT_ATOMS: atom_id res chain seq x y z
N MET A 1 -13.63 5.23 37.42
CA MET A 1 -12.71 5.62 36.31
C MET A 1 -12.71 4.51 35.26
N LYS A 2 -12.70 4.83 33.97
CA LYS A 2 -12.46 3.81 32.94
C LYS A 2 -10.97 3.49 32.91
N HIS A 3 -10.61 2.22 32.96
CA HIS A 3 -9.24 1.74 32.85
C HIS A 3 -9.02 1.17 31.44
N TYR A 4 -7.86 1.43 30.88
CA TYR A 4 -7.43 0.91 29.58
C TYR A 4 -6.11 0.18 29.74
N ASP A 5 -5.97 -0.98 29.08
CA ASP A 5 -4.70 -1.74 29.06
C ASP A 5 -3.66 -1.03 28.18
N VAL A 6 -4.13 -0.38 27.11
CA VAL A 6 -3.26 0.27 26.12
C VAL A 6 -3.85 1.61 25.69
N ILE A 7 -2.99 2.63 25.62
CA ILE A 7 -3.33 3.94 25.04
C ILE A 7 -2.45 4.14 23.80
N ILE A 8 -3.08 4.43 22.66
CA ILE A 8 -2.41 4.69 21.40
C ILE A 8 -2.61 6.16 21.04
N ILE A 9 -1.53 6.88 20.76
CA ILE A 9 -1.55 8.29 20.38
C ILE A 9 -1.46 8.40 18.87
N GLY A 10 -2.46 9.01 18.26
CA GLY A 10 -2.65 9.11 16.82
C GLY A 10 -3.52 8.00 16.25
N SER A 11 -4.22 8.30 15.15
CA SER A 11 -5.14 7.39 14.45
C SER A 11 -4.72 7.14 12.99
N GLY A 12 -3.41 7.06 12.73
CA GLY A 12 -2.89 6.61 11.44
C GLY A 12 -3.15 5.13 11.20
N ILE A 13 -2.93 4.65 9.98
CA ILE A 13 -3.20 3.24 9.58
C ILE A 13 -2.52 2.26 10.54
N ASN A 14 -1.24 2.46 10.87
CA ASN A 14 -0.51 1.55 11.77
C ASN A 14 -1.11 1.54 13.18
N SER A 15 -1.48 2.71 13.68
CA SER A 15 -2.12 2.85 15.01
C SER A 15 -3.47 2.16 15.06
N LEU A 16 -4.31 2.37 14.03
CA LEU A 16 -5.63 1.74 13.95
C LEU A 16 -5.53 0.21 13.79
N SER A 17 -4.60 -0.27 12.96
CA SER A 17 -4.35 -1.71 12.81
C SER A 17 -3.89 -2.34 14.12
N SER A 18 -2.94 -1.70 14.81
CA SER A 18 -2.47 -2.17 16.12
C SER A 18 -3.58 -2.15 17.18
N ALA A 19 -4.39 -1.09 17.20
CA ALA A 19 -5.53 -0.99 18.11
C ALA A 19 -6.54 -2.11 17.89
N ALA A 20 -6.88 -2.38 16.62
CA ALA A 20 -7.83 -3.43 16.26
C ALA A 20 -7.32 -4.82 16.63
N LEU A 21 -6.04 -5.14 16.37
CA LEU A 21 -5.43 -6.41 16.75
C LEU A 21 -5.36 -6.59 18.27
N LEU A 22 -5.00 -5.55 19.02
CA LEU A 22 -4.97 -5.59 20.48
C LEU A 22 -6.37 -5.76 21.07
N ALA A 23 -7.36 -5.04 20.55
CA ALA A 23 -8.76 -5.20 20.98
C ALA A 23 -9.27 -6.60 20.68
N LYS A 24 -8.92 -7.18 19.53
CA LYS A 24 -9.25 -8.55 19.17
C LYS A 24 -8.58 -9.58 20.10
N ALA A 25 -7.39 -9.27 20.59
CA ALA A 25 -6.71 -10.05 21.63
C ALA A 25 -7.27 -9.81 23.04
N GLY A 26 -8.43 -9.17 23.20
CA GLY A 26 -9.12 -8.94 24.46
C GLY A 26 -8.59 -7.79 25.29
N LYS A 27 -7.74 -6.92 24.73
CA LYS A 27 -7.23 -5.74 25.44
C LYS A 27 -8.21 -4.58 25.34
N SER A 28 -8.35 -3.83 26.44
CA SER A 28 -9.05 -2.55 26.46
C SER A 28 -8.15 -1.46 25.89
N VAL A 29 -8.48 -0.94 24.70
CA VAL A 29 -7.63 0.00 23.97
C VAL A 29 -8.31 1.36 23.85
N LEU A 30 -7.55 2.44 24.13
CA LEU A 30 -7.95 3.81 23.87
C LEU A 30 -7.06 4.40 22.77
N VAL A 31 -7.67 4.93 21.72
CA VAL A 31 -6.96 5.70 20.68
C VAL A 31 -7.28 7.18 20.86
N LEU A 32 -6.23 8.01 20.95
CA LEU A 32 -6.34 9.46 21.06
C LEU A 32 -5.89 10.10 19.75
N GLU A 33 -6.74 10.90 19.15
CA GLU A 33 -6.44 11.66 17.93
C GLU A 33 -6.65 13.15 18.18
N ALA A 34 -5.66 13.96 17.77
CA ALA A 34 -5.71 15.41 17.95
C ALA A 34 -6.58 16.12 16.88
N ARG A 35 -6.70 15.51 15.69
CA ARG A 35 -7.51 16.05 14.59
C ARG A 35 -8.95 15.56 14.69
N LYS A 36 -9.85 16.26 13.98
CA LYS A 36 -11.27 15.86 13.88
C LYS A 36 -11.48 14.62 13.01
N SER A 37 -10.53 14.31 12.11
CA SER A 37 -10.58 13.17 11.21
C SER A 37 -9.54 12.12 11.59
N ILE A 38 -9.90 10.85 11.47
CA ILE A 38 -9.00 9.71 11.64
C ILE A 38 -8.30 9.36 10.31
N GLY A 39 -7.28 8.48 10.36
CA GLY A 39 -6.62 7.92 9.18
C GLY A 39 -5.21 8.43 8.91
N GLY A 40 -4.77 9.49 9.58
CA GLY A 40 -3.42 10.03 9.37
C GLY A 40 -3.19 10.52 7.94
N MET A 41 -2.14 10.04 7.29
CA MET A 41 -1.83 10.35 5.89
C MET A 41 -2.84 9.75 4.89
N ALA A 42 -3.59 8.73 5.29
CA ALA A 42 -4.64 8.12 4.47
C ALA A 42 -6.03 8.73 4.73
N SER A 43 -6.10 9.85 5.47
CA SER A 43 -7.37 10.51 5.72
C SER A 43 -7.96 11.10 4.44
N THR A 44 -9.27 10.91 4.27
CA THR A 44 -10.06 11.56 3.23
C THR A 44 -10.68 12.84 3.79
N ILE A 45 -10.60 13.92 3.06
CA ILE A 45 -11.20 15.21 3.43
C ILE A 45 -12.22 15.66 2.40
N ASP A 46 -13.17 16.47 2.85
CA ASP A 46 -14.07 17.20 1.96
C ASP A 46 -13.30 18.40 1.39
N PHE A 47 -12.99 18.38 0.10
CA PHE A 47 -12.27 19.43 -0.59
C PHE A 47 -13.22 20.52 -1.13
N PHE A 48 -14.38 20.10 -1.63
CA PHE A 48 -15.50 20.93 -1.98
C PHE A 48 -16.80 20.26 -1.50
N PRO A 49 -17.93 20.97 -1.45
CA PRO A 49 -19.21 20.32 -1.20
C PRO A 49 -19.40 19.10 -2.10
N GLU A 50 -19.69 17.94 -1.49
CA GLU A 50 -19.89 16.65 -2.15
C GLU A 50 -18.66 16.01 -2.82
N ASN A 51 -17.48 16.65 -2.74
CA ASN A 51 -16.25 16.10 -3.30
C ASN A 51 -15.25 15.75 -2.20
N LYS A 52 -14.88 14.47 -2.14
CA LYS A 52 -13.89 13.93 -1.19
C LYS A 52 -12.60 13.60 -1.90
N CYS A 53 -11.47 13.89 -1.26
CA CYS A 53 -10.17 13.48 -1.77
C CYS A 53 -9.23 13.05 -0.64
N ASN A 54 -8.26 12.23 -0.99
CA ASN A 54 -7.12 11.93 -0.14
C ASN A 54 -6.05 12.98 -0.37
N ILE A 55 -5.47 13.53 0.71
CA ILE A 55 -4.49 14.62 0.59
C ILE A 55 -3.11 14.08 0.19
N ILE A 56 -2.71 12.97 0.77
CA ILE A 56 -1.32 12.45 0.67
C ILE A 56 -1.30 11.07 0.00
N THR A 57 -2.19 10.18 0.38
CA THR A 57 -2.22 8.83 -0.15
C THR A 57 -3.11 8.79 -1.39
N ASP A 58 -2.50 8.80 -2.56
CA ASP A 58 -3.18 8.77 -3.87
C ASP A 58 -3.79 7.38 -4.18
N SER A 59 -3.14 6.34 -3.69
CA SER A 59 -3.54 4.97 -4.01
C SER A 59 -3.02 3.97 -2.98
N ILE A 60 -3.68 2.83 -2.88
CA ILE A 60 -3.23 1.69 -2.08
C ILE A 60 -2.25 0.89 -2.94
N LYS A 61 -0.98 0.90 -2.56
CA LYS A 61 0.06 0.17 -3.29
C LYS A 61 0.11 -1.32 -2.87
N TRP A 62 -0.03 -1.57 -1.58
CA TRP A 62 0.00 -2.92 -1.03
C TRP A 62 -0.63 -2.95 0.36
N ILE A 63 -1.34 -4.01 0.67
CA ILE A 63 -1.86 -4.32 2.00
C ILE A 63 -1.46 -5.75 2.33
N ASN A 64 -0.95 -5.97 3.54
CA ASN A 64 -0.62 -7.32 3.98
C ASN A 64 -1.88 -8.20 4.04
N PRO A 65 -1.97 -9.28 3.23
CA PRO A 65 -3.16 -10.14 3.23
C PRO A 65 -3.45 -10.79 4.58
N LYS A 66 -2.41 -11.11 5.38
CA LYS A 66 -2.58 -11.65 6.73
C LYS A 66 -3.28 -10.67 7.66
N LEU A 67 -2.95 -9.37 7.53
CA LEU A 67 -3.61 -8.33 8.33
C LEU A 67 -5.10 -8.24 8.02
N LEU A 68 -5.47 -8.25 6.73
CA LEU A 68 -6.88 -8.25 6.32
C LEU A 68 -7.62 -9.47 6.87
N GLN A 69 -6.99 -10.63 6.79
CA GLN A 69 -7.53 -11.90 7.31
C GLN A 69 -7.73 -11.85 8.84
N GLU A 70 -6.73 -11.37 9.56
CA GLU A 70 -6.79 -11.24 11.02
C GLU A 70 -7.83 -10.22 11.47
N LEU A 71 -8.02 -9.14 10.71
CA LEU A 71 -9.05 -8.14 11.00
C LEU A 71 -10.44 -8.52 10.49
N HIS A 72 -10.58 -9.67 9.79
CA HIS A 72 -11.82 -10.12 9.13
C HIS A 72 -12.38 -9.09 8.13
N ILE A 73 -11.47 -8.41 7.41
CA ILE A 73 -11.85 -7.48 6.35
C ILE A 73 -11.91 -8.26 5.04
N GLY A 74 -13.11 -8.43 4.51
CA GLY A 74 -13.40 -9.15 3.27
C GLY A 74 -13.58 -8.22 2.06
N SER A 75 -13.86 -8.82 0.92
CA SER A 75 -14.13 -8.08 -0.33
C SER A 75 -15.44 -7.30 -0.27
N GLU A 76 -16.35 -7.69 0.60
CA GLU A 76 -17.60 -6.97 0.88
C GLU A 76 -17.39 -5.66 1.63
N ASP A 77 -16.30 -5.55 2.40
CA ASP A 77 -15.95 -4.36 3.19
C ASP A 77 -15.13 -3.36 2.38
N LEU A 78 -14.49 -3.80 1.29
CA LEU A 78 -13.54 -3.03 0.51
C LEU A 78 -13.92 -3.00 -0.98
N GLN A 79 -14.30 -1.85 -1.47
CA GLN A 79 -14.43 -1.63 -2.90
C GLN A 79 -13.11 -1.10 -3.47
N ILE A 80 -12.35 -1.99 -4.16
CA ILE A 80 -11.07 -1.63 -4.76
C ILE A 80 -11.27 -1.31 -6.24
N PHE A 81 -11.07 -0.06 -6.61
CA PHE A 81 -11.08 0.38 -7.99
C PHE A 81 -9.67 0.32 -8.58
N LYS A 82 -9.52 -0.33 -9.75
CA LYS A 82 -8.26 -0.42 -10.49
C LYS A 82 -8.43 0.31 -11.83
N PRO A 83 -7.96 1.57 -11.95
CA PRO A 83 -8.08 2.31 -13.20
C PRO A 83 -7.20 1.69 -14.28
N GLN A 84 -7.63 1.78 -15.55
CA GLN A 84 -6.84 1.25 -16.68
C GLN A 84 -5.54 2.05 -16.86
N ILE A 85 -5.59 3.36 -16.67
CA ILE A 85 -4.43 4.26 -16.61
C ILE A 85 -4.12 4.50 -15.14
N THR A 86 -2.96 4.04 -14.70
CA THR A 86 -2.55 4.10 -13.28
C THR A 86 -1.89 5.43 -12.92
N HIS A 87 -1.11 5.97 -13.85
CA HIS A 87 -0.37 7.23 -13.68
C HIS A 87 -0.24 7.93 -15.03
N ILE A 88 -0.04 9.22 -14.98
CA ILE A 88 0.28 10.04 -16.15
C ILE A 88 1.51 10.89 -15.78
N ALA A 89 2.61 10.71 -16.52
CA ALA A 89 3.72 11.64 -16.46
C ALA A 89 3.43 12.79 -17.45
N LEU A 90 3.28 13.98 -16.88
CA LEU A 90 3.01 15.17 -17.69
C LEU A 90 4.31 15.68 -18.30
N GLY A 91 4.34 15.85 -19.61
CA GLY A 91 5.39 16.48 -20.37
C GLY A 91 4.93 17.82 -20.94
N GLU A 92 5.84 18.55 -21.57
CA GLU A 92 5.55 19.75 -22.32
C GLU A 92 4.88 19.39 -23.67
N ASP A 93 4.23 20.35 -24.32
CA ASP A 93 3.65 20.23 -25.67
C ASP A 93 2.74 19.01 -25.91
N ASN A 94 1.97 18.59 -24.87
CA ASN A 94 1.11 17.40 -24.89
C ASN A 94 1.86 16.06 -25.03
N GLU A 95 3.16 16.00 -24.83
CA GLU A 95 3.94 14.77 -24.83
C GLU A 95 3.85 14.07 -23.46
N HIS A 96 2.67 13.55 -23.13
CA HIS A 96 2.44 12.84 -21.87
C HIS A 96 2.71 11.35 -22.03
N ILE A 97 3.23 10.70 -20.94
CA ILE A 97 3.32 9.25 -20.87
C ILE A 97 2.16 8.73 -20.02
N TYR A 98 1.36 7.85 -20.60
CA TYR A 98 0.28 7.16 -19.93
C TYR A 98 0.74 5.79 -19.46
N PHE A 99 0.78 5.57 -18.15
CA PHE A 99 1.10 4.28 -17.56
C PHE A 99 -0.19 3.48 -17.40
N HIS A 100 -0.29 2.40 -18.16
CA HIS A 100 -1.43 1.49 -18.15
C HIS A 100 -1.14 0.25 -17.30
N GLN A 101 -2.18 -0.46 -16.89
CA GLN A 101 -2.04 -1.79 -16.30
C GLN A 101 -1.45 -2.79 -17.31
N ASP A 102 -1.74 -2.63 -18.61
CA ASP A 102 -1.13 -3.40 -19.69
C ASP A 102 0.23 -2.77 -20.07
N PRO A 103 1.36 -3.47 -19.86
CA PRO A 103 2.69 -2.93 -20.19
C PRO A 103 2.86 -2.56 -21.66
N ARG A 104 2.19 -3.25 -22.58
CA ARG A 104 2.25 -2.97 -24.02
C ARG A 104 1.63 -1.62 -24.36
N LYS A 105 0.54 -1.25 -23.70
CA LYS A 105 -0.07 0.07 -23.88
C LYS A 105 0.84 1.17 -23.34
N THR A 106 1.53 0.93 -22.22
CA THR A 106 2.54 1.86 -21.69
C THR A 106 3.72 1.97 -22.64
N ALA A 107 4.24 0.87 -23.19
CA ALA A 107 5.31 0.88 -24.19
C ALA A 107 4.93 1.73 -25.42
N ASN A 108 3.70 1.59 -25.90
CA ASN A 108 3.21 2.43 -27.01
C ASN A 108 3.17 3.92 -26.65
N SER A 109 2.83 4.26 -25.40
CA SER A 109 2.86 5.65 -24.94
C SER A 109 4.29 6.21 -24.84
N ILE A 110 5.26 5.39 -24.44
CA ILE A 110 6.68 5.77 -24.34
C ILE A 110 7.31 5.94 -25.74
N LYS A 111 6.84 5.19 -26.74
CA LYS A 111 7.45 5.10 -28.06
C LYS A 111 7.63 6.46 -28.76
N ASN A 112 6.72 7.41 -28.51
CA ASN A 112 6.81 8.75 -29.09
C ASN A 112 8.01 9.54 -28.56
N LEU A 113 8.46 9.26 -27.34
CA LEU A 113 9.59 9.91 -26.69
C LEU A 113 10.88 9.10 -26.86
N SER A 114 10.80 7.78 -26.76
CA SER A 114 11.96 6.90 -26.85
C SER A 114 11.57 5.51 -27.37
N VAL A 115 11.92 5.20 -28.59
CA VAL A 115 11.74 3.86 -29.18
C VAL A 115 12.51 2.81 -28.39
N LYS A 116 13.76 3.12 -28.00
CA LYS A 116 14.63 2.22 -27.24
C LYS A 116 14.05 1.83 -25.88
N ASP A 117 13.44 2.79 -25.18
CA ASP A 117 12.85 2.51 -23.85
C ASP A 117 11.52 1.77 -24.01
N ALA A 118 10.73 2.09 -25.03
CA ALA A 118 9.51 1.37 -25.34
C ALA A 118 9.76 -0.13 -25.59
N GLU A 119 10.81 -0.47 -26.36
CA GLU A 119 11.20 -1.85 -26.67
C GLU A 119 11.61 -2.65 -25.41
N ARG A 120 12.13 -1.96 -24.40
CA ARG A 120 12.59 -2.59 -23.15
C ARG A 120 11.54 -2.58 -22.03
N TRP A 121 10.45 -1.88 -22.21
CA TRP A 121 9.48 -1.63 -21.16
C TRP A 121 8.83 -2.90 -20.62
N GLU A 122 8.46 -3.84 -21.49
CA GLU A 122 7.84 -5.10 -21.07
C GLU A 122 8.81 -5.95 -20.22
N ASP A 123 10.06 -6.08 -20.65
CA ASP A 123 11.10 -6.82 -19.92
C ASP A 123 11.39 -6.16 -18.55
N PHE A 124 11.49 -4.83 -18.52
CA PHE A 124 11.65 -4.07 -17.29
C PHE A 124 10.47 -4.31 -16.32
N THR A 125 9.25 -4.25 -16.82
CA THR A 125 8.05 -4.48 -16.02
C THR A 125 8.03 -5.90 -15.44
N LEU A 126 8.41 -6.90 -16.24
CA LEU A 126 8.51 -8.30 -15.80
C LEU A 126 9.59 -8.46 -14.72
N TYR A 127 10.74 -7.81 -14.89
CA TYR A 127 11.81 -7.82 -13.88
C TYR A 127 11.35 -7.21 -12.55
N ILE A 128 10.71 -6.03 -12.60
CA ILE A 128 10.17 -5.37 -11.40
C ILE A 128 9.13 -6.26 -10.71
N LYS A 129 8.25 -6.91 -11.47
CA LYS A 129 7.26 -7.85 -10.92
C LYS A 129 7.93 -8.99 -10.14
N LYS A 130 8.95 -9.64 -10.71
CA LYS A 130 9.70 -10.71 -10.02
C LYS A 130 10.38 -10.21 -8.75
N LEU A 131 10.98 -9.01 -8.80
CA LEU A 131 11.59 -8.39 -7.63
C LEU A 131 10.56 -8.09 -6.55
N THR A 132 9.39 -7.58 -6.91
CA THR A 132 8.29 -7.31 -5.97
C THR A 132 7.81 -8.60 -5.30
N GLU A 133 7.58 -9.67 -6.06
CA GLU A 133 7.19 -10.98 -5.52
C GLU A 133 8.23 -11.55 -4.54
N PHE A 134 9.51 -11.35 -4.81
CA PHE A 134 10.59 -11.73 -3.88
C PHE A 134 10.54 -10.89 -2.59
N LEU A 135 10.44 -9.58 -2.71
CA LEU A 135 10.37 -8.68 -1.56
C LEU A 135 9.12 -8.92 -0.70
N GLU A 136 7.97 -9.21 -1.31
CA GLU A 136 6.75 -9.56 -0.59
C GLU A 136 6.95 -10.78 0.31
N ARG A 137 7.66 -11.81 -0.19
CA ARG A 137 7.98 -12.99 0.62
C ARG A 137 8.88 -12.65 1.81
N LEU A 138 9.86 -11.77 1.63
CA LEU A 138 10.71 -11.30 2.72
C LEU A 138 9.90 -10.54 3.78
N TYR A 139 9.03 -9.62 3.37
CA TYR A 139 8.22 -8.82 4.30
C TYR A 139 7.14 -9.63 5.04
N GLN A 140 6.73 -10.78 4.50
CA GLN A 140 5.78 -11.67 5.17
C GLN A 140 6.41 -12.53 6.26
N ASN A 141 7.72 -12.65 6.30
CA ASN A 141 8.44 -13.47 7.26
C ASN A 141 9.08 -12.61 8.35
N THR A 142 9.15 -13.17 9.56
CA THR A 142 9.92 -12.54 10.64
C THR A 142 11.41 -12.64 10.29
N PRO A 143 12.17 -11.54 10.35
CA PRO A 143 13.60 -11.60 10.08
C PRO A 143 14.30 -12.56 11.04
N PRO A 144 15.33 -13.31 10.57
CA PRO A 144 16.08 -14.23 11.40
C PRO A 144 16.80 -13.51 12.55
N LYS A 145 16.89 -14.15 13.69
CA LYS A 145 17.61 -13.60 14.86
C LYS A 145 19.13 -13.73 14.61
N LEU A 146 19.80 -12.61 14.41
CA LEU A 146 21.27 -12.55 14.38
C LEU A 146 21.81 -12.49 15.83
N PRO A 147 22.95 -13.17 16.16
CA PRO A 147 23.90 -13.91 15.31
C PRO A 147 23.58 -15.42 15.14
N ASN A 148 22.53 -15.95 15.71
CA ASN A 148 22.24 -17.39 15.69
C ASN A 148 21.36 -17.79 14.51
N ILE A 149 21.83 -17.55 13.28
CA ILE A 149 21.15 -18.01 12.08
C ILE A 149 21.40 -19.52 11.95
N GLY A 150 20.42 -20.36 12.26
CA GLY A 150 20.45 -21.79 11.97
C GLY A 150 20.36 -22.04 10.46
N VAL A 151 20.97 -23.14 9.99
CA VAL A 151 20.97 -23.53 8.57
C VAL A 151 19.53 -23.65 8.02
N SER A 152 18.57 -24.06 8.86
CA SER A 152 17.15 -24.13 8.52
C SER A 152 16.50 -22.76 8.29
N GLU A 153 16.96 -21.71 8.93
CA GLU A 153 16.42 -20.35 8.74
C GLU A 153 16.97 -19.70 7.48
N THR A 154 18.16 -20.10 7.03
CA THR A 154 18.79 -19.58 5.81
C THR A 154 18.07 -20.07 4.53
N PHE A 155 17.44 -21.26 4.55
CA PHE A 155 16.72 -21.83 3.42
C PHE A 155 15.22 -21.47 3.36
N SER A 156 14.68 -20.79 4.35
CA SER A 156 13.29 -20.31 4.37
C SER A 156 13.13 -18.89 3.78
N MET A 157 14.21 -18.25 3.37
CA MET A 157 14.22 -16.98 2.62
C MET A 157 14.13 -17.26 1.08
#